data_564c70d638bc51484edadabb6e2e92a6
#
_entry.id   564c70d638bc51484edadabb6e2e92a6
#
_cell.length_a   1.000
_cell.length_b   1.000
_cell.length_c   1.000
_cell.angle_alpha   90.00
_cell.angle_beta   90.00
_cell.angle_gamma   90.00
#
_symmetry.space_group_name_H-M   'P 1'
#
loop_
_entity.id
_entity.type
_entity.pdbx_description
1 polymer ?
#
loop_
_entity_poly.entity_id
_entity_poly.type
_entity_poly.pdbx_seq_one_letter_code
_entity_poly.pdbx_strand_id
1 'polypeptide(L)'
;NIENDLFPYSSESFDLIIANQILEHCKEIFWIHHEIFRTLKVGGYLIVGVPNLAAYYNRLALLFFGMQPFCISLDGAHVRAFTSQGYKGFLFSALGNKHIIQSFKGANFVPFPKNLAVIMSKIFPNSSTCIFFLVQKSKKYDGEFLKITNNLETPFWLGEKF
;
A
#
# COMPACT_ATOMS: atom_id res chain seq x y z
N ASN A 1 -11.75 14.95 -2.27
CA ASN A 1 -11.66 13.53 -2.66
C ASN A 1 -10.22 13.16 -2.98
N ILE A 2 -9.60 12.27 -2.18
CA ILE A 2 -8.18 11.90 -2.33
C ILE A 2 -7.86 11.18 -3.65
N GLU A 3 -8.86 10.67 -4.35
CA GLU A 3 -8.68 9.95 -5.61
C GLU A 3 -8.64 10.88 -6.84
N ASN A 4 -9.15 12.11 -6.72
CA ASN A 4 -9.33 13.00 -7.88
C ASN A 4 -8.81 14.42 -7.64
N ASP A 5 -8.75 14.84 -6.36
CA ASP A 5 -8.38 16.21 -6.03
C ASP A 5 -6.91 16.30 -5.61
N LEU A 6 -6.28 17.41 -5.94
CA LEU A 6 -4.98 17.77 -5.36
C LEU A 6 -5.10 17.87 -3.84
N PHE A 7 -4.15 17.31 -3.13
CA PHE A 7 -4.06 17.56 -1.70
C PHE A 7 -3.81 19.06 -1.46
N PRO A 8 -4.59 19.73 -0.60
CA PRO A 8 -4.51 21.16 -0.40
C PRO A 8 -3.27 21.60 0.38
N TYR A 9 -2.14 21.00 0.03
CA TYR A 9 -0.84 21.19 0.69
C TYR A 9 0.25 21.38 -0.36
N SER A 10 1.20 22.26 -0.04
CA SER A 10 2.38 22.44 -0.88
C SER A 10 3.24 21.18 -0.95
N SER A 11 4.05 21.08 -1.99
CA SER A 11 5.07 20.02 -2.05
C SER A 11 6.00 20.10 -0.83
N GLU A 12 6.43 18.93 -0.35
CA GLU A 12 7.38 18.79 0.76
C GLU A 12 6.90 19.48 2.06
N SER A 13 5.60 19.34 2.39
CA SER A 13 4.99 19.93 3.60
C SER A 13 5.09 19.03 4.83
N PHE A 14 5.11 17.70 4.65
CA PHE A 14 4.98 16.75 5.75
C PHE A 14 6.27 15.97 6.02
N ASP A 15 6.57 15.79 7.30
CA ASP A 15 7.64 14.90 7.77
C ASP A 15 7.14 13.45 7.88
N LEU A 16 5.84 13.25 8.11
CA LEU A 16 5.19 11.94 8.22
C LEU A 16 3.80 11.97 7.59
N ILE A 17 3.51 10.95 6.78
CA ILE A 17 2.16 10.67 6.26
C ILE A 17 1.79 9.25 6.69
N ILE A 18 0.53 9.07 7.11
CA ILE A 18 -0.01 7.76 7.50
C ILE A 18 -1.20 7.42 6.61
N ALA A 19 -1.07 6.33 5.86
CA ALA A 19 -2.14 5.72 5.06
C ALA A 19 -2.46 4.33 5.65
N ASN A 20 -3.38 4.30 6.63
CA ASN A 20 -3.73 3.09 7.33
C ASN A 20 -5.15 2.65 7.00
N GLN A 21 -5.32 1.47 6.40
CA GLN A 21 -6.60 0.89 5.99
C GLN A 21 -7.40 1.84 5.08
N ILE A 22 -6.73 2.41 4.07
CA ILE A 22 -7.29 3.35 3.10
C ILE A 22 -7.07 2.86 1.67
N LEU A 23 -5.85 2.42 1.36
CA LEU A 23 -5.43 2.14 -0.02
C LEU A 23 -6.21 0.99 -0.67
N GLU A 24 -6.73 0.07 0.13
CA GLU A 24 -7.56 -1.04 -0.32
C GLU A 24 -8.93 -0.60 -0.85
N HIS A 25 -9.39 0.58 -0.45
CA HIS A 25 -10.66 1.17 -0.89
C HIS A 25 -10.51 2.07 -2.11
N CYS A 26 -9.28 2.39 -2.49
CA CYS A 26 -8.99 3.39 -3.51
C CYS A 26 -8.76 2.75 -4.88
N LYS A 27 -9.35 3.33 -5.92
CA LYS A 27 -9.15 2.93 -7.33
C LYS A 27 -7.91 3.60 -7.90
N GLU A 28 -7.70 4.88 -7.63
CA GLU A 28 -6.66 5.71 -8.23
C GLU A 28 -5.35 5.70 -7.42
N ILE A 29 -4.78 4.51 -7.25
CA ILE A 29 -3.60 4.30 -6.40
C ILE A 29 -2.36 5.07 -6.87
N PHE A 30 -2.19 5.27 -8.18
CA PHE A 30 -1.06 6.02 -8.73
C PHE A 30 -1.16 7.49 -8.38
N TRP A 31 -2.36 8.08 -8.53
CA TRP A 31 -2.62 9.46 -8.15
C TRP A 31 -2.39 9.69 -6.65
N ILE A 32 -2.95 8.84 -5.80
CA ILE A 32 -2.80 8.96 -4.34
C ILE A 32 -1.32 8.89 -3.94
N HIS A 33 -0.55 7.94 -4.50
CA HIS A 33 0.88 7.86 -4.22
C HIS A 33 1.66 9.04 -4.80
N HIS A 34 1.23 9.59 -5.96
CA HIS A 34 1.77 10.84 -6.49
C HIS A 34 1.64 11.96 -5.46
N GLU A 35 0.45 12.20 -4.95
CA GLU A 35 0.18 13.25 -3.99
C GLU A 35 0.86 13.03 -2.63
N ILE A 36 0.91 11.78 -2.16
CA ILE A 36 1.69 11.42 -0.96
C ILE A 36 3.17 11.78 -1.16
N PHE A 37 3.79 11.34 -2.24
CA PHE A 37 5.21 11.59 -2.46
C PHE A 37 5.51 13.03 -2.86
N ARG A 38 4.58 13.76 -3.47
CA ARG A 38 4.69 15.19 -3.72
C ARG A 38 4.74 15.97 -2.40
N THR A 39 3.81 15.68 -1.49
CA THR A 39 3.64 16.43 -0.24
C THR A 39 4.59 15.98 0.88
N LEU A 40 5.17 14.79 0.79
CA LEU A 40 6.17 14.28 1.74
C LEU A 40 7.53 14.95 1.48
N LYS A 41 8.20 15.43 2.52
CA LYS A 41 9.57 15.96 2.44
C LYS A 41 10.58 14.88 2.05
N VAL A 42 11.70 15.27 1.45
CA VAL A 42 12.86 14.39 1.36
C VAL A 42 13.36 14.09 2.76
N GLY A 43 13.62 12.82 3.05
CA GLY A 43 13.91 12.32 4.40
C GLY A 43 12.67 11.98 5.23
N GLY A 44 11.49 12.44 4.83
CA GLY A 44 10.22 12.15 5.50
C GLY A 44 9.76 10.70 5.32
N TYR A 45 8.77 10.29 6.11
CA TYR A 45 8.30 8.91 6.21
C TYR A 45 6.84 8.75 5.81
N LEU A 46 6.54 7.66 5.12
CA LEU A 46 5.20 7.16 4.87
C LEU A 46 5.00 5.86 5.65
N ILE A 47 3.95 5.81 6.47
CA ILE A 47 3.46 4.56 7.07
C ILE A 47 2.26 4.09 6.27
N VAL A 48 2.34 2.86 5.76
CA VAL A 48 1.21 2.19 5.07
C VAL A 48 0.80 0.97 5.86
N GLY A 49 -0.49 0.84 6.15
CA GLY A 49 -1.10 -0.35 6.71
C GLY A 49 -2.25 -0.82 5.81
N VAL A 50 -2.21 -2.08 5.38
CA VAL A 50 -3.21 -2.67 4.47
C VAL A 50 -3.53 -4.11 4.84
N PRO A 51 -4.74 -4.62 4.49
CA PRO A 51 -5.06 -6.03 4.58
C PRO A 51 -4.12 -6.86 3.69
N ASN A 52 -3.73 -8.02 4.18
CA ASN A 52 -2.81 -8.89 3.47
C ASN A 52 -3.55 -9.98 2.68
N LEU A 53 -3.52 -9.88 1.35
CA LEU A 53 -4.03 -10.92 0.47
C LEU A 53 -3.35 -12.28 0.74
N ALA A 54 -2.07 -12.27 1.08
CA ALA A 54 -1.28 -13.45 1.36
C ALA A 54 -1.35 -13.92 2.83
N ALA A 55 -2.36 -13.46 3.61
CA ALA A 55 -2.63 -14.00 4.94
C ALA A 55 -2.81 -15.51 4.88
N TYR A 56 -2.35 -16.22 5.92
CA TYR A 56 -2.30 -17.69 5.87
C TYR A 56 -3.67 -18.33 5.58
N TYR A 57 -4.75 -17.81 6.16
CA TYR A 57 -6.10 -18.31 5.93
C TYR A 57 -6.60 -18.08 4.50
N ASN A 58 -6.22 -16.98 3.85
CA ASN A 58 -6.54 -16.72 2.45
C ASN A 58 -5.84 -17.74 1.53
N ARG A 59 -4.58 -18.09 1.84
CA ARG A 59 -3.84 -19.10 1.09
C ARG A 59 -4.49 -20.48 1.24
N LEU A 60 -4.91 -20.84 2.46
CA LEU A 60 -5.59 -22.12 2.70
C LEU A 60 -6.97 -22.15 2.03
N ALA A 61 -7.73 -21.07 2.10
CA ALA A 61 -9.04 -20.97 1.43
C ALA A 61 -8.90 -21.12 -0.08
N LEU A 62 -7.93 -20.47 -0.69
CA LEU A 62 -7.67 -20.59 -2.13
C LEU A 62 -7.20 -22.00 -2.51
N LEU A 63 -6.29 -22.60 -1.72
CA LEU A 63 -5.72 -23.92 -1.99
C LEU A 63 -6.74 -25.04 -1.89
N PHE A 64 -7.59 -25.03 -0.84
CA PHE A 64 -8.48 -26.16 -0.54
C PHE A 64 -9.90 -25.98 -1.08
N PHE A 65 -10.36 -24.75 -1.25
CA PHE A 65 -11.75 -24.47 -1.58
C PHE A 65 -11.91 -23.65 -2.87
N GLY A 66 -10.80 -23.17 -3.48
CA GLY A 66 -10.86 -22.28 -4.63
C GLY A 66 -11.61 -20.97 -4.33
N MET A 67 -11.74 -20.61 -3.04
CA MET A 67 -12.50 -19.45 -2.61
C MET A 67 -11.75 -18.16 -2.85
N GLN A 68 -12.51 -17.10 -3.19
CA GLN A 68 -11.98 -15.75 -3.23
C GLN A 68 -11.43 -15.38 -1.82
N PRO A 69 -10.25 -14.72 -1.75
CA PRO A 69 -9.69 -14.27 -0.48
C PRO A 69 -10.65 -13.35 0.30
N PHE A 70 -10.76 -13.57 1.61
CA PHE A 70 -11.69 -12.82 2.48
C PHE A 70 -11.44 -11.31 2.53
N CYS A 71 -10.23 -10.87 2.18
CA CYS A 71 -9.90 -9.45 2.13
C CYS A 71 -10.41 -8.74 0.86
N ILE A 72 -10.95 -9.48 -0.10
CA ILE A 72 -11.62 -8.95 -1.30
C ILE A 72 -12.93 -9.69 -1.44
N SER A 73 -14.05 -8.98 -1.42
CA SER A 73 -15.34 -9.51 -1.81
C SER A 73 -15.92 -8.70 -2.98
N LEU A 74 -16.68 -9.35 -3.84
CA LEU A 74 -17.27 -8.69 -5.03
C LEU A 74 -18.26 -7.58 -4.65
N ASP A 75 -18.90 -7.72 -3.49
CA ASP A 75 -19.87 -6.80 -2.90
C ASP A 75 -19.26 -5.94 -1.76
N GLY A 76 -17.96 -6.12 -1.50
CA GLY A 76 -17.23 -5.42 -0.44
C GLY A 76 -16.67 -4.07 -0.87
N ALA A 77 -16.29 -3.27 0.12
CA ALA A 77 -15.70 -1.95 -0.10
C ALA A 77 -14.24 -2.02 -0.57
N HIS A 78 -13.58 -3.18 -0.48
CA HIS A 78 -12.19 -3.35 -0.91
C HIS A 78 -12.12 -3.59 -2.41
N VAL A 79 -11.63 -2.64 -3.15
CA VAL A 79 -11.43 -2.72 -4.61
C VAL A 79 -10.05 -3.27 -4.98
N ARG A 80 -9.17 -3.42 -4.00
CA ARG A 80 -7.76 -3.80 -4.20
C ARG A 80 -7.25 -4.65 -3.05
N ALA A 81 -6.35 -5.56 -3.35
CA ALA A 81 -5.63 -6.35 -2.35
C ALA A 81 -4.13 -6.19 -2.49
N PHE A 82 -3.44 -6.34 -1.38
CA PHE A 82 -1.99 -6.16 -1.29
C PHE A 82 -1.32 -7.42 -0.75
N THR A 83 -0.15 -7.72 -1.33
CA THR A 83 0.83 -8.60 -0.70
C THR A 83 2.08 -7.78 -0.40
N SER A 84 2.94 -8.28 0.49
CA SER A 84 4.19 -7.57 0.79
C SER A 84 5.08 -7.40 -0.44
N GLN A 85 5.20 -8.43 -1.27
CA GLN A 85 5.99 -8.37 -2.49
C GLN A 85 5.36 -7.49 -3.55
N GLY A 86 4.03 -7.56 -3.72
CA GLY A 86 3.31 -6.73 -4.67
C GLY A 86 3.47 -5.25 -4.36
N TYR A 87 3.30 -4.85 -3.09
CA TYR A 87 3.46 -3.44 -2.71
C TYR A 87 4.90 -2.94 -2.83
N LYS A 88 5.89 -3.76 -2.42
CA LYS A 88 7.31 -3.45 -2.64
C LYS A 88 7.65 -3.29 -4.12
N GLY A 89 7.16 -4.20 -4.96
CA GLY A 89 7.32 -4.14 -6.40
C GLY A 89 6.71 -2.88 -7.01
N PHE A 90 5.50 -2.51 -6.59
CA PHE A 90 4.82 -1.28 -6.99
C PHE A 90 5.65 -0.02 -6.68
N LEU A 91 6.15 0.09 -5.44
CA LEU A 91 7.02 1.21 -5.06
C LEU A 91 8.32 1.22 -5.88
N PHE A 92 8.94 0.06 -6.05
CA PHE A 92 10.20 -0.05 -6.78
C PHE A 92 10.04 0.29 -8.27
N SER A 93 8.96 -0.18 -8.90
CA SER A 93 8.67 0.10 -10.31
C SER A 93 8.50 1.59 -10.59
N ALA A 94 7.88 2.33 -9.67
CA ALA A 94 7.69 3.76 -9.83
C ALA A 94 8.94 4.56 -9.38
N LEU A 95 9.44 4.29 -8.19
CA LEU A 95 10.39 5.17 -7.51
C LEU A 95 11.85 4.72 -7.65
N GLY A 96 12.11 3.46 -8.03
CA GLY A 96 13.47 2.91 -8.10
C GLY A 96 14.21 3.11 -6.77
N ASN A 97 15.33 3.84 -6.82
CA ASN A 97 16.16 4.16 -5.66
C ASN A 97 15.77 5.46 -4.91
N LYS A 98 14.59 6.03 -5.21
CA LYS A 98 14.11 7.26 -4.54
C LYS A 98 13.38 7.00 -3.22
N HIS A 99 13.25 5.74 -2.82
CA HIS A 99 12.67 5.33 -1.55
C HIS A 99 13.50 4.25 -0.86
N ILE A 100 13.33 4.15 0.46
CA ILE A 100 13.93 3.10 1.30
C ILE A 100 12.81 2.50 2.15
N ILE A 101 12.64 1.19 2.11
CA ILE A 101 11.74 0.49 3.05
C ILE A 101 12.51 0.24 4.34
N GLN A 102 12.30 1.11 5.32
CA GLN A 102 12.99 1.07 6.62
C GLN A 102 12.51 -0.09 7.50
N SER A 103 11.23 -0.45 7.39
CA SER A 103 10.66 -1.53 8.19
C SER A 103 9.46 -2.15 7.49
N PHE A 104 9.31 -3.45 7.70
CA PHE A 104 8.14 -4.24 7.32
C PHE A 104 7.71 -5.09 8.51
N LYS A 105 6.42 -5.04 8.86
CA LYS A 105 5.84 -5.77 10.00
C LYS A 105 4.52 -6.39 9.61
N GLY A 106 4.22 -7.56 10.19
CA GLY A 106 2.89 -8.12 10.21
C GLY A 106 2.12 -7.73 11.46
N ALA A 107 0.81 -7.70 11.38
CA ALA A 107 -0.07 -7.53 12.53
C ALA A 107 -1.29 -8.44 12.41
N ASN A 108 -1.75 -8.90 13.56
CA ASN A 108 -2.84 -9.85 13.74
C ASN A 108 -2.59 -11.21 13.05
N PHE A 109 -3.14 -12.23 13.67
CA PHE A 109 -3.06 -13.60 13.15
C PHE A 109 -4.36 -14.32 13.55
N VAL A 110 -5.46 -13.94 12.87
CA VAL A 110 -6.80 -14.47 13.12
C VAL A 110 -6.85 -15.96 12.74
N PRO A 111 -7.45 -16.87 13.55
CA PRO A 111 -8.27 -16.59 14.75
C PRO A 111 -7.52 -16.75 16.09
N PHE A 112 -6.20 -16.66 16.10
CA PHE A 112 -5.41 -16.92 17.31
C PHE A 112 -5.61 -15.86 18.40
N PRO A 113 -5.53 -16.25 19.70
CA PRO A 113 -5.55 -15.32 20.82
C PRO A 113 -4.44 -14.25 20.69
N LYS A 114 -4.70 -13.04 21.22
CA LYS A 114 -3.84 -11.85 21.05
C LYS A 114 -2.34 -12.13 21.27
N ASN A 115 -1.98 -12.81 22.36
CA ASN A 115 -0.57 -13.06 22.68
C ASN A 115 0.12 -13.95 21.65
N LEU A 116 -0.56 -15.01 21.22
CA LEU A 116 -0.05 -15.90 20.17
C LEU A 116 -0.03 -15.19 18.81
N ALA A 117 -1.08 -14.43 18.47
CA ALA A 117 -1.14 -13.65 17.23
C ALA A 117 0.01 -12.65 17.11
N VAL A 118 0.41 -12.00 18.20
CA VAL A 118 1.58 -11.09 18.22
C VAL A 118 2.88 -11.84 17.92
N ILE A 119 3.08 -13.01 18.54
CA ILE A 119 4.27 -13.85 18.30
C ILE A 119 4.30 -14.33 16.85
N MET A 120 3.19 -14.88 16.36
CA MET A 120 3.06 -15.37 14.98
C MET A 120 3.31 -14.27 13.96
N SER A 121 2.78 -13.07 14.19
CA SER A 121 2.99 -11.92 13.30
C SER A 121 4.45 -11.46 13.24
N LYS A 122 5.21 -11.62 14.32
CA LYS A 122 6.65 -11.31 14.34
C LYS A 122 7.46 -12.37 13.58
N ILE A 123 7.12 -13.66 13.73
CA ILE A 123 7.85 -14.76 13.10
C ILE A 123 7.47 -14.89 11.62
N PHE A 124 6.18 -14.75 11.30
CA PHE A 124 5.63 -14.93 9.95
C PHE A 124 4.90 -13.67 9.44
N PRO A 125 5.58 -12.52 9.32
CA PRO A 125 4.93 -11.25 8.97
C PRO A 125 4.20 -11.31 7.62
N ASN A 126 4.72 -12.06 6.64
CA ASN A 126 4.09 -12.25 5.33
C ASN A 126 2.79 -13.07 5.35
N SER A 127 2.49 -13.73 6.46
CA SER A 127 1.28 -14.55 6.63
C SER A 127 0.28 -13.93 7.60
N SER A 128 0.59 -12.76 8.14
CA SER A 128 -0.27 -12.00 9.04
C SER A 128 -1.51 -11.46 8.33
N THR A 129 -2.55 -11.16 9.09
CA THR A 129 -3.82 -10.60 8.58
C THR A 129 -3.63 -9.23 7.93
N CYS A 130 -2.82 -8.37 8.56
CA CYS A 130 -2.46 -7.05 8.04
C CYS A 130 -0.94 -6.93 7.93
N ILE A 131 -0.50 -6.10 6.99
CA ILE A 131 0.92 -5.78 6.77
C ILE A 131 1.13 -4.28 6.83
N PHE A 132 2.28 -3.90 7.41
CA PHE A 132 2.68 -2.52 7.60
C PHE A 132 4.07 -2.27 7.02
N PHE A 133 4.21 -1.11 6.39
CA PHE A 133 5.48 -0.62 5.84
C PHE A 133 5.81 0.74 6.43
N LEU A 134 7.08 0.95 6.75
CA LEU A 134 7.67 2.26 6.97
C LEU A 134 8.57 2.55 5.77
N VAL A 135 8.18 3.52 4.96
CA VAL A 135 8.87 3.91 3.74
C VAL A 135 9.44 5.31 3.91
N GLN A 136 10.71 5.49 3.64
CA GLN A 136 11.35 6.80 3.63
C GLN A 136 11.50 7.32 2.20
N LYS A 137 11.10 8.57 1.95
CA LYS A 137 11.43 9.28 0.71
C LYS A 137 12.90 9.70 0.77
N SER A 138 13.77 9.04 0.01
CA SER A 138 15.21 9.27 0.09
C SER A 138 15.74 10.33 -0.86
N LYS A 139 14.99 10.65 -1.93
CA LYS A 139 15.35 11.64 -2.95
C LYS A 139 14.14 12.45 -3.37
N LYS A 140 14.39 13.56 -4.09
CA LYS A 140 13.35 14.38 -4.68
C LYS A 140 12.44 13.57 -5.61
N TYR A 141 11.15 13.81 -5.47
CA TYR A 141 10.10 13.20 -6.30
C TYR A 141 9.77 14.12 -7.48
N ASP A 142 9.68 13.57 -8.68
CA ASP A 142 9.47 14.30 -9.93
C ASP A 142 8.30 13.71 -10.76
N GLY A 143 7.26 13.18 -10.09
CA GLY A 143 6.08 12.65 -10.76
C GLY A 143 6.21 11.23 -11.29
N GLU A 144 7.06 10.39 -10.70
CA GLU A 144 7.34 9.05 -11.19
C GLU A 144 6.10 8.15 -11.26
N PHE A 145 5.19 8.25 -10.28
CA PHE A 145 3.95 7.48 -10.29
C PHE A 145 3.04 7.80 -11.48
N LEU A 146 3.04 9.05 -11.96
CA LEU A 146 2.27 9.43 -13.13
C LEU A 146 2.95 8.99 -14.43
N LYS A 147 4.28 8.98 -14.47
CA LYS A 147 5.06 8.59 -15.65
C LYS A 147 4.90 7.10 -15.98
N ILE A 148 4.84 6.24 -14.95
CA ILE A 148 4.73 4.80 -15.17
C ILE A 148 3.38 4.42 -15.80
N THR A 149 2.31 5.16 -15.54
CA THR A 149 0.98 4.86 -16.06
C THR A 149 0.86 5.03 -17.56
N ASN A 150 1.75 5.81 -18.20
CA ASN A 150 1.78 5.97 -19.65
C ASN A 150 2.04 4.65 -20.40
N ASN A 151 2.61 3.65 -19.72
CA ASN A 151 2.95 2.35 -20.30
C ASN A 151 1.95 1.25 -19.89
N LEU A 152 0.86 1.61 -19.21
CA LEU A 152 -0.15 0.66 -18.77
C LEU A 152 -1.33 0.63 -19.75
N GLU A 153 -1.85 -0.56 -20.01
CA GLU A 153 -3.01 -0.75 -20.90
C GLU A 153 -4.31 -0.17 -20.31
N THR A 154 -4.42 -0.16 -18.97
CA THR A 154 -5.59 0.36 -18.27
C THR A 154 -5.43 1.86 -18.02
N PRO A 155 -6.40 2.70 -18.43
CA PRO A 155 -6.36 4.12 -18.12
C PRO A 155 -6.59 4.36 -16.62
N PHE A 156 -5.70 5.16 -16.02
CA PHE A 156 -5.83 5.64 -14.65
C PHE A 156 -6.05 7.15 -14.62
N TRP A 157 -6.68 7.64 -13.58
CA TRP A 157 -6.77 9.07 -13.32
C TRP A 157 -5.40 9.65 -13.00
N LEU A 158 -4.96 10.62 -13.77
CA LEU A 158 -3.65 11.27 -13.65
C LEU A 158 -3.73 12.75 -13.28
N GLY A 159 -4.89 13.19 -12.83
CA GLY A 159 -5.19 14.59 -12.64
C GLY A 159 -5.70 15.25 -13.94
N GLU A 160 -6.16 16.50 -13.82
CA GLU A 160 -6.43 17.31 -15.01
C GLU A 160 -5.10 17.58 -15.70
N LYS A 161 -5.07 17.44 -17.01
CA LYS A 161 -3.89 17.81 -17.80
C LYS A 161 -3.69 19.31 -17.64
N PHE A 162 -2.66 19.69 -16.91
CA PHE A 162 -2.18 21.06 -16.81
C PHE A 162 -1.48 21.49 -18.10
#